data_a3e166ac2a1fe4e584de95720a363d69
#
_entry.id   a3e166ac2a1fe4e584de95720a363d69
#
_cell.length_a   1.000
_cell.length_b   1.000
_cell.length_c   1.000
_cell.angle_alpha   90.00
_cell.angle_beta   90.00
_cell.angle_gamma   90.00
#
_symmetry.space_group_name_H-M   'P 1'
#
loop_
_entity.id
_entity.type
_entity.pdbx_description
1 polymer ?
#
loop_
_entity_poly.entity_id
_entity_poly.type
_entity_poly.pdbx_seq_one_letter_code
_entity_poly.pdbx_strand_id
1 'polypeptide(L)'
;MNIVLYSDDVVLLKKWEEAIINGYEICYEFDKLKDIANSIIIINYSAFEGDIKENIAIFNSNGNRVLIFERNPTLKSAKKLLKLGAKGYGNTEIKNHFILSAIETIRDGMVWLHSEFTTMLLNDTSSKKEKKSNISLDDLSNREKEVALLLKDGLAYKDIAQKLSITPRTVKAHAQSIYAKLHVKDRVSLALLFN
;
A
#
# COMPACT_ATOMS: atom_id res chain seq x y z
N MET A 1 4.60 25.90 -12.08
CA MET A 1 3.95 25.61 -10.78
C MET A 1 5.00 25.90 -9.71
N ASN A 2 4.64 26.68 -8.70
CA ASN A 2 5.46 26.89 -7.52
C ASN A 2 5.57 25.59 -6.72
N ILE A 3 6.56 25.50 -5.86
CA ILE A 3 6.73 24.37 -4.95
C ILE A 3 6.47 24.89 -3.54
N VAL A 4 5.62 24.19 -2.80
CA VAL A 4 5.31 24.51 -1.41
C VAL A 4 5.67 23.33 -0.52
N LEU A 5 6.46 23.57 0.51
CA LEU A 5 6.91 22.58 1.46
C LEU A 5 6.13 22.70 2.75
N TYR A 6 5.65 21.60 3.28
CA TYR A 6 5.01 21.53 4.58
C TYR A 6 5.42 20.27 5.34
N SER A 7 5.90 20.44 6.56
CA SER A 7 6.20 19.35 7.49
C SER A 7 6.19 19.85 8.93
N ASP A 8 5.82 18.97 9.84
CA ASP A 8 5.99 19.11 11.30
C ASP A 8 7.44 18.82 11.75
N ASP A 9 8.28 18.28 10.85
CA ASP A 9 9.68 17.95 11.10
C ASP A 9 10.60 18.96 10.41
N VAL A 10 11.26 19.82 11.21
CA VAL A 10 12.18 20.87 10.73
C VAL A 10 13.42 20.27 10.04
N VAL A 11 13.89 19.10 10.48
CA VAL A 11 15.06 18.44 9.88
C VAL A 11 14.70 17.98 8.47
N LEU A 12 13.49 17.46 8.30
CA LEU A 12 12.99 17.03 7.00
C LEU A 12 12.79 18.21 6.05
N LEU A 13 12.28 19.34 6.53
CA LEU A 13 12.17 20.57 5.75
C LEU A 13 13.53 21.01 5.21
N LYS A 14 14.55 21.10 6.07
CA LYS A 14 15.92 21.45 5.65
C LYS A 14 16.48 20.52 4.58
N LYS A 15 16.24 19.23 4.72
CA LYS A 15 16.65 18.25 3.71
C LYS A 15 15.98 18.50 2.35
N TRP A 16 14.71 18.86 2.33
CA TRP A 16 14.00 19.19 1.10
C TRP A 16 14.47 20.53 0.51
N GLU A 17 14.76 21.53 1.32
CA GLU A 17 15.35 22.81 0.91
C GLU A 17 16.70 22.59 0.21
N GLU A 18 17.58 21.77 0.81
CA GLU A 18 18.88 21.42 0.23
C GLU A 18 18.75 20.69 -1.13
N ALA A 19 17.67 19.93 -1.31
CA ALA A 19 17.39 19.23 -2.56
C ALA A 19 16.90 20.16 -3.67
N ILE A 20 16.12 21.19 -3.33
CA ILE A 20 15.33 21.99 -4.29
C ILE A 20 16.04 23.32 -4.68
N ILE A 21 17.11 23.67 -4.06
CA ILE A 21 17.99 24.85 -4.29
C ILE A 21 17.27 26.22 -4.48
N ASN A 22 16.24 26.31 -5.34
CA ASN A 22 15.49 27.53 -5.64
C ASN A 22 14.04 27.26 -6.03
N GLY A 23 13.16 28.26 -5.85
CA GLY A 23 11.79 28.23 -6.40
C GLY A 23 10.79 27.44 -5.53
N TYR A 24 10.98 27.48 -4.22
CA TYR A 24 10.05 26.92 -3.25
C TYR A 24 9.65 27.96 -2.19
N GLU A 25 8.54 27.69 -1.51
CA GLU A 25 8.05 28.39 -0.35
C GLU A 25 7.81 27.40 0.78
N ILE A 26 8.03 27.80 2.03
CA ILE A 26 7.68 27.01 3.21
C ILE A 26 6.36 27.52 3.78
N CYS A 27 5.39 26.64 3.88
CA CYS A 27 4.17 26.91 4.62
C CYS A 27 4.33 26.42 6.06
N TYR A 28 3.98 27.22 7.03
CA TYR A 28 4.13 26.90 8.46
C TYR A 28 2.81 26.55 9.14
N GLU A 29 1.68 26.79 8.48
CA GLU A 29 0.35 26.55 9.04
C GLU A 29 -0.44 25.66 8.07
N PHE A 30 -0.97 24.53 8.55
CA PHE A 30 -1.66 23.56 7.70
C PHE A 30 -2.87 24.16 6.98
N ASP A 31 -3.66 24.98 7.67
CA ASP A 31 -4.87 25.57 7.07
C ASP A 31 -4.55 26.50 5.90
N LYS A 32 -3.41 27.18 5.92
CA LYS A 32 -2.95 28.00 4.79
C LYS A 32 -2.65 27.22 3.51
N LEU A 33 -2.37 25.91 3.62
CA LEU A 33 -2.22 25.05 2.44
C LEU A 33 -3.50 25.00 1.61
N LYS A 34 -4.66 25.18 2.22
CA LYS A 34 -5.97 25.15 1.56
C LYS A 34 -6.20 26.37 0.66
N ASP A 35 -5.50 27.47 0.91
CA ASP A 35 -5.58 28.70 0.13
C ASP A 35 -4.61 28.70 -1.08
N ILE A 36 -3.68 27.75 -1.11
CA ILE A 36 -2.67 27.62 -2.16
C ILE A 36 -3.31 27.08 -3.43
N ALA A 37 -2.93 27.64 -4.59
CA ALA A 37 -3.41 27.22 -5.89
C ALA A 37 -2.28 27.01 -6.89
N ASN A 38 -2.50 26.12 -7.87
CA ASN A 38 -1.63 25.85 -9.01
C ASN A 38 -0.16 25.54 -8.64
N SER A 39 0.06 24.85 -7.53
CA SER A 39 1.38 24.54 -6.95
C SER A 39 1.62 23.03 -6.79
N ILE A 40 2.87 22.64 -6.61
CA ILE A 40 3.24 21.30 -6.15
C ILE A 40 3.41 21.38 -4.64
N ILE A 41 2.54 20.73 -3.88
CA ILE A 41 2.61 20.67 -2.42
C ILE A 41 3.38 19.40 -2.04
N ILE A 42 4.54 19.58 -1.41
CA ILE A 42 5.32 18.49 -0.83
C ILE A 42 5.03 18.45 0.66
N ILE A 43 4.45 17.35 1.13
CA ILE A 43 3.97 17.23 2.49
C ILE A 43 4.44 15.93 3.15
N ASN A 44 4.86 16.02 4.42
CA ASN A 44 5.10 14.86 5.27
C ASN A 44 3.74 14.25 5.68
N TYR A 45 3.61 12.94 5.55
CA TYR A 45 2.37 12.22 5.87
C TYR A 45 1.91 12.45 7.32
N SER A 46 2.87 12.52 8.29
CA SER A 46 2.57 12.78 9.71
C SER A 46 2.05 14.19 9.98
N ALA A 47 2.28 15.13 9.08
CA ALA A 47 1.89 16.52 9.22
C ALA A 47 0.46 16.81 8.70
N PHE A 48 -0.27 15.80 8.18
CA PHE A 48 -1.67 16.00 7.81
C PHE A 48 -2.54 16.21 9.05
N GLU A 49 -3.35 17.25 9.01
CA GLU A 49 -4.36 17.55 10.02
C GLU A 49 -5.75 17.22 9.50
N GLY A 50 -6.59 16.60 10.34
CA GLY A 50 -7.97 16.23 9.97
C GLY A 50 -8.08 15.09 8.96
N ASP A 51 -9.11 15.11 8.12
CA ASP A 51 -9.37 14.05 7.13
C ASP A 51 -8.50 14.22 5.89
N ILE A 52 -7.62 13.27 5.67
CA ILE A 52 -6.66 13.29 4.54
C ILE A 52 -7.34 13.22 3.18
N LYS A 53 -8.51 12.57 3.07
CA LYS A 53 -9.26 12.48 1.81
C LYS A 53 -9.83 13.85 1.44
N GLU A 54 -10.40 14.54 2.41
CA GLU A 54 -10.95 15.88 2.25
C GLU A 54 -9.85 16.88 1.86
N ASN A 55 -8.72 16.86 2.57
CA ASN A 55 -7.60 17.75 2.29
C ASN A 55 -7.02 17.55 0.89
N ILE A 56 -6.79 16.30 0.47
CA ILE A 56 -6.29 16.02 -0.88
C ILE A 56 -7.31 16.48 -1.94
N ALA A 57 -8.60 16.32 -1.69
CA ALA A 57 -9.64 16.80 -2.60
C ALA A 57 -9.64 18.33 -2.73
N ILE A 58 -9.49 19.07 -1.62
CA ILE A 58 -9.36 20.53 -1.61
C ILE A 58 -8.10 20.96 -2.37
N PHE A 59 -6.95 20.36 -2.09
CA PHE A 59 -5.70 20.70 -2.78
C PHE A 59 -5.82 20.48 -4.29
N ASN A 60 -6.40 19.36 -4.72
CA ASN A 60 -6.59 19.07 -6.13
C ASN A 60 -7.59 20.01 -6.80
N SER A 61 -8.68 20.42 -6.13
CA SER A 61 -9.68 21.35 -6.67
C SER A 61 -9.09 22.74 -6.93
N ASN A 62 -8.07 23.14 -6.16
CA ASN A 62 -7.32 24.38 -6.33
C ASN A 62 -6.18 24.24 -7.39
N GLY A 63 -6.18 23.16 -8.17
CA GLY A 63 -5.17 22.92 -9.21
C GLY A 63 -3.79 22.50 -8.67
N ASN A 64 -3.68 22.17 -7.40
CA ASN A 64 -2.43 21.72 -6.83
C ASN A 64 -2.18 20.24 -7.15
N ARG A 65 -0.91 19.84 -7.06
CA ARG A 65 -0.44 18.46 -7.22
C ARG A 65 0.29 18.06 -5.95
N VAL A 66 -0.17 16.99 -5.29
CA VAL A 66 0.32 16.63 -3.96
C VAL A 66 1.34 15.51 -4.06
N LEU A 67 2.55 15.74 -3.53
CA LEU A 67 3.62 14.77 -3.32
C LEU A 67 3.73 14.48 -1.82
N ILE A 68 3.52 13.23 -1.43
CA ILE A 68 3.49 12.83 -0.03
C ILE A 68 4.70 11.97 0.28
N PHE A 69 5.44 12.35 1.32
CA PHE A 69 6.50 11.52 1.88
C PHE A 69 6.08 10.95 3.23
N GLU A 70 6.38 9.67 3.46
CA GLU A 70 6.07 8.95 4.70
C GLU A 70 7.34 8.29 5.23
N ARG A 71 7.57 8.32 6.56
CA ARG A 71 8.78 7.75 7.17
C ARG A 71 8.86 6.23 7.01
N ASN A 72 7.74 5.55 7.19
CA ASN A 72 7.62 4.11 7.01
C ASN A 72 6.59 3.79 5.90
N PRO A 73 6.94 4.04 4.64
CA PRO A 73 6.00 3.95 3.55
C PRO A 73 5.60 2.49 3.29
N THR A 74 4.32 2.29 2.96
CA THR A 74 3.77 0.98 2.64
C THR A 74 3.05 0.97 1.30
N LEU A 75 2.97 -0.20 0.66
CA LEU A 75 2.21 -0.36 -0.58
C LEU A 75 0.71 -0.04 -0.38
N LYS A 76 0.18 -0.32 0.81
CA LYS A 76 -1.20 0.00 1.18
C LYS A 76 -1.43 1.51 1.24
N SER A 77 -0.52 2.26 1.90
CA SER A 77 -0.55 3.73 1.92
C SER A 77 -0.40 4.31 0.52
N ALA A 78 0.55 3.81 -0.28
CA ALA A 78 0.75 4.24 -1.66
C ALA A 78 -0.55 4.12 -2.47
N LYS A 79 -1.17 2.95 -2.48
CA LYS A 79 -2.43 2.71 -3.20
C LYS A 79 -3.57 3.61 -2.72
N LYS A 80 -3.71 3.77 -1.41
CA LYS A 80 -4.73 4.64 -0.81
C LYS A 80 -4.56 6.08 -1.26
N LEU A 81 -3.35 6.63 -1.10
CA LEU A 81 -3.08 8.04 -1.37
C LEU A 81 -3.15 8.39 -2.86
N LEU A 82 -2.60 7.54 -3.73
CA LEU A 82 -2.72 7.70 -5.19
C LEU A 82 -4.19 7.62 -5.63
N LYS A 83 -4.99 6.72 -5.06
CA LYS A 83 -6.44 6.63 -5.34
C LYS A 83 -7.20 7.86 -4.88
N LEU A 84 -6.76 8.55 -3.83
CA LEU A 84 -7.32 9.82 -3.36
C LEU A 84 -6.91 11.00 -4.25
N GLY A 85 -5.97 10.81 -5.18
CA GLY A 85 -5.54 11.83 -6.13
C GLY A 85 -4.18 12.44 -5.86
N ALA A 86 -3.40 11.93 -4.89
CA ALA A 86 -2.00 12.31 -4.75
C ALA A 86 -1.25 12.01 -6.05
N LYS A 87 -0.32 12.86 -6.43
CA LYS A 87 0.49 12.74 -7.65
C LYS A 87 1.87 12.15 -7.40
N GLY A 88 2.27 11.99 -6.15
CA GLY A 88 3.51 11.30 -5.81
C GLY A 88 3.50 10.73 -4.41
N TYR A 89 4.30 9.68 -4.21
CA TYR A 89 4.46 9.04 -2.91
C TYR A 89 5.83 8.37 -2.79
N GLY A 90 6.47 8.56 -1.65
CA GLY A 90 7.78 7.98 -1.36
C GLY A 90 8.15 8.01 0.12
N ASN A 91 9.42 7.66 0.39
CA ASN A 91 10.00 7.68 1.72
C ASN A 91 10.60 9.07 2.04
N THR A 92 10.49 9.53 3.28
CA THR A 92 11.16 10.77 3.75
C THR A 92 12.69 10.71 3.62
N GLU A 93 13.28 9.51 3.66
CA GLU A 93 14.72 9.29 3.62
C GLU A 93 15.29 9.12 2.19
N ILE A 94 14.51 9.42 1.15
CA ILE A 94 15.02 9.36 -0.22
C ILE A 94 16.14 10.37 -0.48
N LYS A 95 16.99 10.04 -1.45
CA LYS A 95 18.10 10.92 -1.88
C LYS A 95 17.55 12.13 -2.65
N ASN A 96 18.26 13.26 -2.57
CA ASN A 96 17.87 14.55 -3.16
C ASN A 96 17.48 14.44 -4.65
N HIS A 97 18.21 13.67 -5.46
CA HIS A 97 17.89 13.52 -6.89
C HIS A 97 16.53 12.87 -7.15
N PHE A 98 16.01 12.04 -6.24
CA PHE A 98 14.65 11.49 -6.37
C PHE A 98 13.58 12.53 -6.07
N ILE A 99 13.84 13.49 -5.17
CA ILE A 99 12.93 14.61 -4.91
C ILE A 99 12.79 15.47 -6.17
N LEU A 100 13.90 15.80 -6.82
CA LEU A 100 13.89 16.54 -8.08
C LEU A 100 13.16 15.77 -9.20
N SER A 101 13.46 14.49 -9.35
CA SER A 101 12.77 13.65 -10.35
C SER A 101 11.26 13.56 -10.07
N ALA A 102 10.84 13.52 -8.79
CA ALA A 102 9.43 13.54 -8.43
C ALA A 102 8.76 14.85 -8.84
N ILE A 103 9.40 15.99 -8.55
CA ILE A 103 8.90 17.32 -8.89
C ILE A 103 8.73 17.46 -10.41
N GLU A 104 9.73 17.07 -11.21
CA GLU A 104 9.68 17.12 -12.67
C GLU A 104 8.55 16.24 -13.23
N THR A 105 8.49 14.98 -12.79
CA THR A 105 7.44 14.03 -13.20
C THR A 105 6.03 14.58 -12.90
N ILE A 106 5.86 15.14 -11.69
CA ILE A 106 4.59 15.72 -11.26
C ILE A 106 4.28 17.01 -12.03
N ARG A 107 5.31 17.83 -12.33
CA ARG A 107 5.17 19.05 -13.13
C ARG A 107 4.67 18.77 -14.55
N ASP A 108 5.02 17.61 -15.10
CA ASP A 108 4.55 17.13 -16.41
C ASP A 108 3.17 16.47 -16.35
N GLY A 109 2.52 16.46 -15.20
CA GLY A 109 1.16 15.91 -15.01
C GLY A 109 1.13 14.41 -14.73
N MET A 110 2.27 13.75 -14.73
CA MET A 110 2.42 12.33 -14.47
C MET A 110 2.38 12.02 -12.96
N VAL A 111 2.27 10.73 -12.64
CA VAL A 111 2.35 10.24 -11.25
C VAL A 111 3.75 9.73 -11.00
N TRP A 112 4.36 10.21 -9.92
CA TRP A 112 5.64 9.72 -9.47
C TRP A 112 5.50 8.73 -8.32
N LEU A 113 6.21 7.63 -8.42
CA LEU A 113 6.30 6.63 -7.38
C LEU A 113 7.73 6.09 -7.33
N HIS A 114 8.29 5.98 -6.12
CA HIS A 114 9.64 5.41 -5.98
C HIS A 114 9.68 4.00 -6.58
N SER A 115 10.78 3.64 -7.26
CA SER A 115 10.92 2.40 -8.03
C SER A 115 10.59 1.12 -7.24
N GLU A 116 10.88 1.09 -5.96
CA GLU A 116 10.55 0.00 -5.06
C GLU A 116 9.03 -0.28 -5.03
N PHE A 117 8.21 0.76 -4.91
CA PHE A 117 6.75 0.64 -4.92
C PHE A 117 6.19 0.32 -6.30
N THR A 118 6.83 0.81 -7.36
CA THR A 118 6.44 0.46 -8.73
C THR A 118 6.58 -1.04 -8.96
N THR A 119 7.70 -1.63 -8.55
CA THR A 119 7.92 -3.09 -8.64
C THR A 119 6.91 -3.88 -7.78
N MET A 120 6.64 -3.41 -6.56
CA MET A 120 5.63 -4.03 -5.70
C MET A 120 4.22 -3.96 -6.30
N LEU A 121 3.85 -2.84 -6.93
CA LEU A 121 2.56 -2.68 -7.62
C LEU A 121 2.42 -3.65 -8.80
N LEU A 122 3.46 -3.79 -9.61
CA LEU A 122 3.46 -4.73 -10.74
C LEU A 122 3.30 -6.17 -10.27
N ASN A 123 4.02 -6.56 -9.22
CA ASN A 123 3.91 -7.88 -8.62
C ASN A 123 2.54 -8.13 -7.99
N ASP A 124 1.95 -7.12 -7.34
CA ASP A 124 0.60 -7.23 -6.75
C ASP A 124 -0.50 -7.29 -7.82
N THR A 125 -0.35 -6.57 -8.94
CA THR A 125 -1.29 -6.67 -10.08
C THR A 125 -1.15 -7.99 -10.82
N SER A 126 0.06 -8.53 -10.93
CA SER A 126 0.29 -9.86 -11.50
C SER A 126 -0.33 -10.96 -10.62
N SER A 127 -0.14 -10.87 -9.31
CA SER A 127 -0.77 -11.78 -8.34
C SER A 127 -2.30 -11.61 -8.28
N LYS A 128 -2.84 -10.43 -8.58
CA LYS A 128 -4.30 -10.21 -8.67
C LYS A 128 -4.91 -10.68 -9.98
N LYS A 129 -4.16 -10.70 -11.09
CA LYS A 129 -4.63 -11.33 -12.33
C LYS A 129 -4.67 -12.85 -12.23
N GLU A 130 -3.75 -13.45 -11.48
CA GLU A 130 -3.82 -14.87 -11.15
C GLU A 130 -4.82 -15.19 -10.02
N LYS A 131 -5.14 -14.23 -9.14
CA LYS A 131 -6.12 -14.39 -8.03
C LYS A 131 -7.56 -13.96 -8.37
N LYS A 132 -7.86 -13.52 -9.60
CA LYS A 132 -9.22 -13.40 -10.12
C LYS A 132 -9.70 -14.64 -10.88
N SER A 133 -9.03 -15.79 -10.76
CA SER A 133 -9.73 -17.06 -10.76
C SER A 133 -10.48 -17.12 -9.44
N ASN A 134 -11.80 -17.15 -9.45
CA ASN A 134 -12.67 -17.37 -8.29
C ASN A 134 -12.13 -18.53 -7.45
N ILE A 135 -11.32 -18.26 -6.43
CA ILE A 135 -10.99 -19.25 -5.42
C ILE A 135 -12.24 -19.29 -4.52
N SER A 136 -13.23 -20.01 -5.00
CA SER A 136 -14.41 -20.32 -4.23
C SER A 136 -14.10 -21.51 -3.34
N LEU A 137 -14.47 -21.44 -2.08
CA LEU A 137 -14.52 -22.63 -1.23
C LEU A 137 -15.48 -23.69 -1.79
N ASP A 138 -16.26 -23.31 -2.80
CA ASP A 138 -17.17 -24.21 -3.50
C ASP A 138 -16.45 -25.28 -4.35
N ASP A 139 -15.17 -25.04 -4.70
CA ASP A 139 -14.32 -26.04 -5.37
C ASP A 139 -13.83 -27.15 -4.41
N LEU A 140 -14.01 -26.95 -3.10
CA LEU A 140 -13.71 -27.96 -2.09
C LEU A 140 -14.92 -28.86 -1.83
N SER A 141 -14.69 -30.16 -1.74
CA SER A 141 -15.71 -31.09 -1.23
C SER A 141 -16.05 -30.75 0.25
N ASN A 142 -17.20 -31.17 0.73
CA ASN A 142 -17.61 -30.94 2.12
C ASN A 142 -16.53 -31.40 3.11
N ARG A 143 -15.88 -32.51 2.84
CA ARG A 143 -14.80 -33.05 3.68
C ARG A 143 -13.53 -32.19 3.64
N GLU A 144 -13.18 -31.66 2.48
CA GLU A 144 -12.06 -30.74 2.34
C GLU A 144 -12.34 -29.40 3.03
N LYS A 145 -13.59 -28.90 3.00
CA LYS A 145 -14.00 -27.70 3.75
C LYS A 145 -13.82 -27.88 5.25
N GLU A 146 -14.26 -29.02 5.81
CA GLU A 146 -14.06 -29.33 7.22
C GLU A 146 -12.57 -29.37 7.61
N VAL A 147 -11.75 -30.06 6.80
CA VAL A 147 -10.29 -30.14 7.05
C VAL A 147 -9.65 -28.75 6.89
N ALA A 148 -10.02 -27.94 5.90
CA ALA A 148 -9.48 -26.61 5.69
C ALA A 148 -9.73 -25.67 6.86
N LEU A 149 -10.95 -25.68 7.44
CA LEU A 149 -11.30 -24.89 8.62
C LEU A 149 -10.44 -25.29 9.84
N LEU A 150 -10.29 -26.59 10.11
CA LEU A 150 -9.47 -27.06 11.22
C LEU A 150 -7.97 -26.79 11.01
N LEU A 151 -7.49 -26.82 9.79
CA LEU A 151 -6.15 -26.39 9.42
C LEU A 151 -5.96 -24.89 9.68
N LYS A 152 -6.89 -24.06 9.28
CA LYS A 152 -6.89 -22.63 9.55
C LYS A 152 -6.76 -22.36 11.05
N ASP A 153 -7.57 -23.05 11.88
CA ASP A 153 -7.59 -22.86 13.33
C ASP A 153 -6.33 -23.37 14.05
N GLY A 154 -5.33 -23.85 13.34
CA GLY A 154 -4.05 -24.21 13.93
C GLY A 154 -3.92 -25.66 14.39
N LEU A 155 -4.94 -26.54 14.23
CA LEU A 155 -4.89 -27.93 14.73
C LEU A 155 -3.84 -28.77 14.00
N ALA A 156 -3.11 -29.60 14.74
CA ALA A 156 -2.19 -30.57 14.15
C ALA A 156 -2.94 -31.67 13.40
N TYR A 157 -2.30 -32.29 12.41
CA TYR A 157 -2.93 -33.37 11.60
C TYR A 157 -3.46 -34.53 12.48
N LYS A 158 -2.81 -34.80 13.61
CA LYS A 158 -3.23 -35.84 14.55
C LYS A 158 -4.55 -35.48 15.22
N ASP A 159 -4.71 -34.23 15.63
CA ASP A 159 -5.91 -33.73 16.31
C ASP A 159 -7.09 -33.63 15.34
N ILE A 160 -6.82 -33.19 14.09
CA ILE A 160 -7.83 -33.21 13.02
C ILE A 160 -8.28 -34.63 12.72
N ALA A 161 -7.36 -35.57 12.64
CA ALA A 161 -7.65 -36.98 12.41
C ALA A 161 -8.57 -37.55 13.48
N GLN A 162 -8.29 -37.28 14.74
CA GLN A 162 -9.12 -37.68 15.87
C GLN A 162 -10.50 -37.06 15.81
N LYS A 163 -10.57 -35.73 15.57
CA LYS A 163 -11.83 -34.98 15.54
C LYS A 163 -12.75 -35.41 14.40
N LEU A 164 -12.16 -35.80 13.27
CA LEU A 164 -12.90 -36.20 12.07
C LEU A 164 -13.04 -37.74 11.90
N SER A 165 -12.54 -38.53 12.85
CA SER A 165 -12.53 -40.02 12.83
C SER A 165 -11.88 -40.59 11.55
N ILE A 166 -10.75 -40.02 11.13
CA ILE A 166 -9.93 -40.47 9.97
C ILE A 166 -8.47 -40.63 10.39
N THR A 167 -7.62 -41.12 9.51
CA THR A 167 -6.19 -41.24 9.81
C THR A 167 -5.43 -39.92 9.54
N PRO A 168 -4.30 -39.67 10.24
CA PRO A 168 -3.44 -38.51 9.95
C PRO A 168 -2.93 -38.51 8.49
N ARG A 169 -2.76 -39.69 7.88
CA ARG A 169 -2.41 -39.85 6.46
C ARG A 169 -3.51 -39.33 5.55
N THR A 170 -4.77 -39.58 5.89
CA THR A 170 -5.94 -39.09 5.18
C THR A 170 -6.06 -37.56 5.29
N VAL A 171 -5.82 -37.00 6.49
CA VAL A 171 -5.77 -35.53 6.69
C VAL A 171 -4.71 -34.89 5.81
N LYS A 172 -3.50 -35.49 5.75
CA LYS A 172 -2.41 -35.00 4.91
C LYS A 172 -2.79 -35.02 3.43
N ALA A 173 -3.47 -36.09 2.96
CA ALA A 173 -3.94 -36.17 1.58
C ALA A 173 -4.99 -35.07 1.28
N HIS A 174 -5.96 -34.84 2.18
CA HIS A 174 -6.91 -33.72 2.05
C HIS A 174 -6.20 -32.38 2.04
N ALA A 175 -5.22 -32.15 2.92
CA ALA A 175 -4.46 -30.90 2.95
C ALA A 175 -3.73 -30.64 1.62
N GLN A 176 -3.11 -31.64 1.03
CA GLN A 176 -2.46 -31.54 -0.27
C GLN A 176 -3.46 -31.21 -1.39
N SER A 177 -4.61 -31.87 -1.40
CA SER A 177 -5.68 -31.57 -2.36
C SER A 177 -6.22 -30.16 -2.20
N ILE A 178 -6.45 -29.70 -0.94
CA ILE A 178 -6.89 -28.33 -0.61
C ILE A 178 -5.87 -27.33 -1.12
N TYR A 179 -4.58 -27.54 -0.85
CA TYR A 179 -3.53 -26.62 -1.27
C TYR A 179 -3.44 -26.52 -2.80
N ALA A 180 -3.60 -27.66 -3.51
CA ALA A 180 -3.63 -27.68 -4.97
C ALA A 180 -4.85 -26.93 -5.53
N LYS A 181 -6.06 -27.22 -5.02
CA LYS A 181 -7.32 -26.61 -5.46
C LYS A 181 -7.38 -25.11 -5.19
N LEU A 182 -6.88 -24.67 -4.04
CA LEU A 182 -6.86 -23.25 -3.63
C LEU A 182 -5.58 -22.53 -4.06
N HIS A 183 -4.71 -23.18 -4.83
CA HIS A 183 -3.44 -22.61 -5.31
C HIS A 183 -2.58 -21.99 -4.23
N VAL A 184 -2.54 -22.60 -3.04
CA VAL A 184 -1.70 -22.19 -1.90
C VAL A 184 -0.57 -23.18 -1.67
N LYS A 185 0.57 -22.69 -1.17
CA LYS A 185 1.78 -23.51 -1.01
C LYS A 185 1.82 -24.29 0.31
N ASP A 186 1.18 -23.74 1.33
CA ASP A 186 1.29 -24.24 2.71
C ASP A 186 0.10 -23.79 3.56
N ARG A 187 0.12 -24.23 4.83
CA ARG A 187 -0.90 -23.93 5.82
C ARG A 187 -1.00 -22.44 6.15
N VAL A 188 0.12 -21.73 6.18
CA VAL A 188 0.15 -20.29 6.48
C VAL A 188 -0.57 -19.53 5.35
N SER A 189 -0.24 -19.88 4.11
CA SER A 189 -0.91 -19.33 2.93
C SER A 189 -2.42 -19.65 2.90
N LEU A 190 -2.82 -20.84 3.36
CA LEU A 190 -4.23 -21.22 3.52
C LEU A 190 -4.92 -20.33 4.57
N ALA A 191 -4.32 -20.15 5.75
CA ALA A 191 -4.91 -19.33 6.82
C ALA A 191 -5.11 -17.87 6.40
N LEU A 192 -4.21 -17.32 5.58
CA LEU A 192 -4.30 -15.96 5.03
C LEU A 192 -5.43 -15.77 4.01
N LEU A 193 -5.96 -16.85 3.40
CA LEU A 193 -7.11 -16.78 2.51
C LEU A 193 -8.44 -16.56 3.25
N PHE A 194 -8.50 -16.90 4.53
CA PHE A 194 -9.70 -16.81 5.36
C PHE A 194 -9.76 -15.52 6.21
N ASN A 195 -8.72 -14.67 6.14
CA ASN A 195 -8.68 -13.34 6.75
C ASN A 195 -8.89 -12.29 5.63
#